data_4a8f442c1dee85dd01bbd0bcc00fd57b
#
_entry.id   4a8f442c1dee85dd01bbd0bcc00fd57b
#
_cell.length_a   1.000
_cell.length_b   1.000
_cell.length_c   1.000
_cell.angle_alpha   90.00
_cell.angle_beta   90.00
_cell.angle_gamma   90.00
#
_symmetry.space_group_name_H-M   'P 1'
#
loop_
_entity.id
_entity.type
_entity.pdbx_description
1 polymer ?
#
loop_
_entity_poly.entity_id
_entity_poly.type
_entity_poly.pdbx_seq_one_letter_code
_entity_poly.pdbx_strand_id
1 'polypeptide(L)'
;RGAPVRAVASSTVAPFFALVTKEPNIQALKGKTLGVSDFGGTNYQVTRMVLNHYGLVPLKDVQILSIGEEKVILDALVAGRIHGAMLSPPWPFEAEKHGFKIILKASDVVQFPFAGICTYLDKIKNNREQIKKVIRAELDSLRFIRERRQETIDMIIKLFKMDKEIAQKSYDFASVFYSRDARIQPEAARRLIALEKENGDIKGDVDVGH
;
A
#
# COMPACT_ATOMS: atom_id res chain seq x y z
N ARG A 1 -16.52 7.87 -6.85
CA ARG A 1 -17.90 8.30 -6.53
C ARG A 1 -18.38 9.26 -7.63
N GLY A 2 -18.63 8.72 -8.84
CA GLY A 2 -19.16 9.48 -9.97
C GLY A 2 -18.16 10.34 -10.76
N ALA A 3 -16.90 10.43 -10.38
CA ALA A 3 -15.91 11.15 -11.16
C ALA A 3 -15.62 10.42 -12.48
N PRO A 4 -15.57 11.13 -13.63
CA PRO A 4 -15.33 10.53 -14.94
C PRO A 4 -13.84 10.22 -15.13
N VAL A 5 -13.28 9.37 -14.27
CA VAL A 5 -11.88 8.94 -14.29
C VAL A 5 -11.75 7.48 -14.69
N ARG A 6 -10.59 7.12 -15.26
CA ARG A 6 -10.19 5.74 -15.54
C ARG A 6 -8.75 5.51 -15.10
N ALA A 7 -8.50 4.36 -14.53
CA ALA A 7 -7.14 3.87 -14.36
C ALA A 7 -6.59 3.46 -15.74
N VAL A 8 -5.39 3.91 -16.06
CA VAL A 8 -4.74 3.68 -17.37
C VAL A 8 -3.42 2.93 -17.25
N ALA A 9 -2.88 2.83 -16.04
CA ALA A 9 -1.71 2.00 -15.74
C ALA A 9 -1.70 1.60 -14.27
N SER A 10 -1.06 0.47 -13.95
CA SER A 10 -0.81 0.01 -12.59
C SER A 10 0.68 -0.04 -12.31
N SER A 11 1.15 0.76 -11.39
CA SER A 11 2.57 0.80 -10.97
C SER A 11 2.93 -0.39 -10.07
N THR A 12 1.95 -0.94 -9.32
CA THR A 12 2.18 -2.04 -8.38
C THR A 12 1.13 -3.13 -8.51
N VAL A 13 1.53 -4.36 -8.18
CA VAL A 13 0.64 -5.55 -8.26
C VAL A 13 -0.01 -5.90 -6.92
N ALA A 14 0.53 -5.38 -5.81
CA ALA A 14 -0.01 -5.57 -4.47
C ALA A 14 0.35 -4.42 -3.55
N PRO A 15 -0.39 -4.21 -2.43
CA PRO A 15 0.00 -3.27 -1.39
C PRO A 15 1.26 -3.75 -0.67
N PHE A 16 2.25 -2.86 -0.53
CA PHE A 16 3.52 -3.17 0.13
C PHE A 16 3.57 -2.64 1.57
N PHE A 17 2.55 -2.99 2.35
CA PHE A 17 2.51 -2.72 3.79
C PHE A 17 3.05 -3.91 4.59
N ALA A 18 3.55 -3.61 5.79
CA ALA A 18 3.96 -4.59 6.79
C ALA A 18 3.26 -4.30 8.12
N LEU A 19 2.79 -5.35 8.79
CA LEU A 19 2.27 -5.26 10.14
C LEU A 19 3.43 -5.27 11.14
N VAL A 20 3.56 -4.17 11.86
CA VAL A 20 4.64 -3.91 12.80
C VAL A 20 4.11 -3.89 14.23
N THR A 21 4.71 -4.66 15.14
CA THR A 21 4.32 -4.73 16.54
C THR A 21 5.44 -5.32 17.40
N LYS A 22 5.30 -5.24 18.73
CA LYS A 22 6.11 -6.01 19.70
C LYS A 22 5.44 -7.32 20.13
N GLU A 23 4.18 -7.51 19.75
CA GLU A 23 3.46 -8.74 20.04
C GLU A 23 4.06 -9.93 19.26
N PRO A 24 4.02 -11.15 19.81
CA PRO A 24 4.67 -12.31 19.20
C PRO A 24 4.03 -12.77 17.87
N ASN A 25 2.75 -12.50 17.69
CA ASN A 25 1.99 -12.88 16.49
C ASN A 25 0.70 -12.04 16.37
N ILE A 26 -0.04 -12.25 15.30
CA ILE A 26 -1.25 -11.50 15.00
C ILE A 26 -2.39 -11.79 16.01
N GLN A 27 -2.49 -12.98 16.55
CA GLN A 27 -3.54 -13.35 17.52
C GLN A 27 -3.36 -12.60 18.86
N ALA A 28 -2.13 -12.28 19.23
CA ALA A 28 -1.82 -11.49 20.42
C ALA A 28 -2.26 -10.01 20.30
N LEU A 29 -2.72 -9.57 19.12
CA LEU A 29 -3.32 -8.25 18.92
C LEU A 29 -4.76 -8.15 19.43
N LYS A 30 -5.38 -9.26 19.84
CA LYS A 30 -6.72 -9.22 20.44
C LYS A 30 -6.72 -8.37 21.72
N GLY A 31 -7.65 -7.42 21.80
CA GLY A 31 -7.72 -6.42 22.86
C GLY A 31 -6.72 -5.27 22.74
N LYS A 32 -5.90 -5.25 21.70
CA LYS A 32 -4.89 -4.21 21.45
C LYS A 32 -5.39 -3.13 20.50
N THR A 33 -4.60 -2.08 20.34
CA THR A 33 -4.90 -0.94 19.49
C THR A 33 -3.90 -0.84 18.35
N LEU A 34 -4.38 -0.76 17.12
CA LEU A 34 -3.58 -0.48 15.92
C LEU A 34 -3.79 0.96 15.43
N GLY A 35 -2.74 1.56 14.92
CA GLY A 35 -2.79 2.87 14.25
C GLY A 35 -2.96 2.73 12.75
N VAL A 36 -3.80 3.59 12.16
CA VAL A 36 -3.98 3.75 10.71
C VAL A 36 -3.96 5.22 10.32
N SER A 37 -3.77 5.51 9.02
CA SER A 37 -3.74 6.90 8.55
C SER A 37 -5.11 7.56 8.69
N ASP A 38 -6.13 6.97 8.11
CA ASP A 38 -7.52 7.42 8.18
C ASP A 38 -8.46 6.22 7.92
N PHE A 39 -9.74 6.36 8.28
CA PHE A 39 -10.73 5.29 8.10
C PHE A 39 -11.20 5.08 6.64
N GLY A 40 -10.80 5.93 5.72
CA GLY A 40 -11.14 5.82 4.29
C GLY A 40 -9.98 5.38 3.41
N GLY A 41 -8.76 5.32 3.96
CA GLY A 41 -7.55 5.07 3.21
C GLY A 41 -7.21 3.60 3.03
N THR A 42 -6.32 3.33 2.09
CA THR A 42 -5.87 1.95 1.77
C THR A 42 -5.21 1.27 2.97
N ASN A 43 -4.46 2.02 3.79
CA ASN A 43 -3.84 1.52 5.01
C ASN A 43 -4.87 0.88 5.95
N TYR A 44 -6.01 1.55 6.18
CA TYR A 44 -7.11 1.03 6.98
C TYR A 44 -7.78 -0.20 6.34
N GLN A 45 -8.05 -0.14 5.03
CA GLN A 45 -8.67 -1.26 4.33
C GLN A 45 -7.80 -2.51 4.40
N VAL A 46 -6.49 -2.36 4.14
CA VAL A 46 -5.52 -3.46 4.25
C VAL A 46 -5.46 -4.01 5.68
N THR A 47 -5.47 -3.13 6.69
CA THR A 47 -5.50 -3.55 8.10
C THR A 47 -6.73 -4.41 8.39
N ARG A 48 -7.92 -3.97 7.96
CA ARG A 48 -9.17 -4.74 8.13
C ARG A 48 -9.11 -6.11 7.44
N MET A 49 -8.63 -6.14 6.20
CA MET A 49 -8.52 -7.39 5.44
C MET A 49 -7.60 -8.39 6.12
N VAL A 50 -6.43 -7.92 6.58
CA VAL A 50 -5.47 -8.76 7.30
C VAL A 50 -6.08 -9.27 8.61
N LEU A 51 -6.70 -8.42 9.41
CA LEU A 51 -7.34 -8.84 10.66
C LEU A 51 -8.44 -9.89 10.41
N ASN A 52 -9.34 -9.63 9.46
CA ASN A 52 -10.43 -10.56 9.09
C ASN A 52 -9.89 -11.90 8.61
N HIS A 53 -8.83 -11.91 7.78
CA HIS A 53 -8.20 -13.14 7.30
C HIS A 53 -7.73 -14.04 8.46
N TYR A 54 -7.27 -13.44 9.56
CA TYR A 54 -6.83 -14.16 10.75
C TYR A 54 -7.93 -14.32 11.81
N GLY A 55 -9.19 -14.04 11.48
CA GLY A 55 -10.34 -14.24 12.36
C GLY A 55 -10.47 -13.19 13.47
N LEU A 56 -9.78 -12.07 13.38
CA LEU A 56 -9.92 -10.93 14.28
C LEU A 56 -10.89 -9.90 13.71
N VAL A 57 -11.95 -9.61 14.43
CA VAL A 57 -12.96 -8.63 13.98
C VAL A 57 -12.46 -7.20 14.23
N PRO A 58 -12.22 -6.39 13.17
CA PRO A 58 -11.81 -5.00 13.32
C PRO A 58 -12.79 -4.19 14.15
N LEU A 59 -12.31 -3.28 14.96
CA LEU A 59 -13.07 -2.42 15.90
C LEU A 59 -13.75 -3.17 17.05
N LYS A 60 -13.80 -4.50 17.04
CA LYS A 60 -14.34 -5.32 18.10
C LYS A 60 -13.26 -6.07 18.87
N ASP A 61 -12.50 -6.91 18.15
CA ASP A 61 -11.40 -7.69 18.76
C ASP A 61 -10.10 -6.86 18.82
N VAL A 62 -9.90 -5.94 17.89
CA VAL A 62 -8.74 -5.05 17.80
C VAL A 62 -9.24 -3.62 17.60
N GLN A 63 -8.85 -2.72 18.48
CA GLN A 63 -9.17 -1.30 18.34
C GLN A 63 -8.34 -0.70 17.19
N ILE A 64 -8.93 0.23 16.44
CA ILE A 64 -8.26 0.94 15.37
C ILE A 64 -8.39 2.44 15.60
N LEU A 65 -7.27 3.15 15.59
CA LEU A 65 -7.21 4.61 15.74
C LEU A 65 -6.71 5.25 14.43
N SER A 66 -7.47 6.22 13.95
CA SER A 66 -7.01 7.14 12.89
C SER A 66 -6.06 8.18 13.50
N ILE A 67 -4.80 8.19 13.04
CA ILE A 67 -3.73 9.00 13.64
C ILE A 67 -3.21 10.04 12.64
N GLY A 68 -3.22 9.73 11.34
CA GLY A 68 -2.68 10.59 10.29
C GLY A 68 -1.50 9.96 9.55
N GLU A 69 -0.49 10.74 9.23
CA GLU A 69 0.66 10.28 8.46
C GLU A 69 1.44 9.15 9.15
N GLU A 70 2.04 8.26 8.35
CA GLU A 70 2.74 7.08 8.88
C GLU A 70 3.91 7.43 9.82
N LYS A 71 4.53 8.60 9.65
CA LYS A 71 5.54 9.10 10.59
C LYS A 71 4.93 9.32 11.99
N VAL A 72 3.74 9.90 12.06
CA VAL A 72 3.04 10.16 13.33
C VAL A 72 2.56 8.84 13.96
N ILE A 73 2.16 7.87 13.12
CA ILE A 73 1.83 6.51 13.57
C ILE A 73 3.05 5.84 14.21
N LEU A 74 4.23 5.95 13.57
CA LEU A 74 5.47 5.45 14.15
C LEU A 74 5.80 6.10 15.48
N ASP A 75 5.64 7.42 15.60
CA ASP A 75 5.88 8.14 16.84
C ASP A 75 4.92 7.68 17.96
N ALA A 76 3.64 7.47 17.64
CA ALA A 76 2.66 6.92 18.56
C ALA A 76 2.98 5.48 19.00
N LEU A 77 3.50 4.67 18.07
CA LEU A 77 3.95 3.30 18.32
C LEU A 77 5.15 3.28 19.27
N VAL A 78 6.17 4.11 19.00
CA VAL A 78 7.36 4.25 19.84
C VAL A 78 7.02 4.78 21.23
N ALA A 79 6.07 5.71 21.32
CA ALA A 79 5.56 6.25 22.59
C ALA A 79 4.64 5.27 23.37
N GLY A 80 4.36 4.08 22.83
CA GLY A 80 3.50 3.06 23.46
C GLY A 80 2.02 3.43 23.51
N ARG A 81 1.57 4.40 22.72
CA ARG A 81 0.17 4.81 22.63
C ARG A 81 -0.68 3.84 21.82
N ILE A 82 -0.05 3.07 20.94
CA ILE A 82 -0.63 1.99 20.15
C ILE A 82 0.29 0.78 20.22
N HIS A 83 -0.23 -0.39 19.90
CA HIS A 83 0.47 -1.67 20.05
C HIS A 83 1.02 -2.20 18.73
N GLY A 84 0.53 -1.70 17.61
CA GLY A 84 1.00 -2.07 16.28
C GLY A 84 0.42 -1.15 15.21
N ALA A 85 0.93 -1.30 13.99
CA ALA A 85 0.46 -0.55 12.84
C ALA A 85 0.79 -1.28 11.54
N MET A 86 -0.04 -1.05 10.52
CA MET A 86 0.26 -1.42 9.15
C MET A 86 1.01 -0.25 8.50
N LEU A 87 2.29 -0.43 8.19
CA LEU A 87 3.17 0.63 7.71
C LEU A 87 3.78 0.26 6.36
N SER A 88 4.01 1.26 5.52
CA SER A 88 4.79 1.13 4.28
C SER A 88 6.25 1.55 4.48
N PRO A 89 7.21 1.04 3.68
CA PRO A 89 8.58 1.54 3.72
C PRO A 89 8.65 3.07 3.61
N PRO A 90 9.52 3.73 4.39
CA PRO A 90 10.60 3.15 5.23
C PRO A 90 10.17 2.77 6.65
N TRP A 91 8.96 3.09 7.08
CA TRP A 91 8.54 3.10 8.49
C TRP A 91 8.61 1.75 9.20
N PRO A 92 8.37 0.58 8.56
CA PRO A 92 8.60 -0.71 9.21
C PRO A 92 10.04 -0.89 9.68
N PHE A 93 11.01 -0.45 8.87
CA PHE A 93 12.44 -0.59 9.15
C PHE A 93 12.92 0.45 10.17
N GLU A 94 12.31 1.63 10.19
CA GLU A 94 12.53 2.59 11.27
C GLU A 94 11.99 2.05 12.61
N ALA A 95 10.82 1.40 12.61
CA ALA A 95 10.26 0.78 13.81
C ALA A 95 11.15 -0.35 14.35
N GLU A 96 11.84 -1.11 13.50
CA GLU A 96 12.79 -2.15 13.93
C GLU A 96 13.91 -1.57 14.82
N LYS A 97 14.38 -0.34 14.56
CA LYS A 97 15.37 0.34 15.40
C LYS A 97 14.88 0.59 16.84
N HIS A 98 13.57 0.57 17.05
CA HIS A 98 12.91 0.73 18.36
C HIS A 98 12.42 -0.60 18.96
N GLY A 99 12.90 -1.74 18.42
CA GLY A 99 12.61 -3.09 18.92
C GLY A 99 11.25 -3.64 18.50
N PHE A 100 10.57 -3.03 17.54
CA PHE A 100 9.41 -3.61 16.90
C PHE A 100 9.82 -4.67 15.86
N LYS A 101 8.89 -5.53 15.50
CA LYS A 101 9.12 -6.59 14.51
C LYS A 101 8.07 -6.51 13.40
N ILE A 102 8.49 -6.77 12.19
CA ILE A 102 7.58 -7.06 11.08
C ILE A 102 7.10 -8.51 11.27
N ILE A 103 5.84 -8.70 11.61
CA ILE A 103 5.25 -10.03 11.84
C ILE A 103 4.48 -10.56 10.63
N LEU A 104 4.15 -9.70 9.68
CA LEU A 104 3.38 -10.04 8.48
C LEU A 104 3.63 -9.01 7.37
N LYS A 105 3.68 -9.49 6.14
CA LYS A 105 3.55 -8.64 4.94
C LYS A 105 2.10 -8.68 4.47
N ALA A 106 1.49 -7.52 4.21
CA ALA A 106 0.11 -7.45 3.75
C ALA A 106 -0.11 -8.23 2.46
N SER A 107 0.88 -8.27 1.58
CA SER A 107 0.87 -9.01 0.32
C SER A 107 0.69 -10.51 0.45
N ASP A 108 0.97 -11.08 1.62
CA ASP A 108 0.77 -12.51 1.88
C ASP A 108 -0.73 -12.86 1.99
N VAL A 109 -1.56 -11.85 2.26
CA VAL A 109 -3.02 -11.99 2.43
C VAL A 109 -3.79 -11.24 1.32
N VAL A 110 -3.27 -10.09 0.91
CA VAL A 110 -4.00 -9.11 0.09
C VAL A 110 -3.28 -8.89 -1.23
N GLN A 111 -3.96 -9.16 -2.35
CA GLN A 111 -3.40 -9.00 -3.69
C GLN A 111 -4.39 -8.22 -4.58
N PHE A 112 -4.16 -6.91 -4.69
CA PHE A 112 -4.86 -6.03 -5.63
C PHE A 112 -3.93 -4.90 -6.09
N PRO A 113 -4.19 -4.26 -7.25
CA PRO A 113 -3.42 -3.09 -7.70
C PRO A 113 -3.53 -1.97 -6.67
N PHE A 114 -2.38 -1.54 -6.13
CA PHE A 114 -2.36 -0.55 -5.05
C PHE A 114 -2.11 0.87 -5.55
N ALA A 115 -1.15 1.03 -6.45
CA ALA A 115 -0.78 2.33 -7.01
C ALA A 115 -0.77 2.28 -8.53
N GLY A 116 -1.10 3.40 -9.15
CA GLY A 116 -1.14 3.50 -10.61
C GLY A 116 -1.52 4.88 -11.08
N ILE A 117 -1.73 5.00 -12.37
CA ILE A 117 -2.07 6.25 -13.03
C ILE A 117 -3.54 6.24 -13.40
N CYS A 118 -4.26 7.27 -12.94
CA CYS A 118 -5.64 7.54 -13.32
C CYS A 118 -5.73 8.85 -14.10
N THR A 119 -6.68 8.96 -15.03
CA THR A 119 -6.94 10.18 -15.77
C THR A 119 -8.42 10.35 -16.10
N TYR A 120 -8.81 11.56 -16.47
CA TYR A 120 -10.17 11.86 -16.88
C TYR A 120 -10.49 11.30 -18.27
N LEU A 121 -11.75 10.90 -18.48
CA LEU A 121 -12.25 10.39 -19.78
C LEU A 121 -11.99 11.38 -20.93
N ASP A 122 -12.16 12.67 -20.69
CA ASP A 122 -11.91 13.70 -21.71
C ASP A 122 -10.44 13.75 -22.12
N LYS A 123 -9.51 13.52 -21.18
CA LYS A 123 -8.09 13.39 -21.50
C LYS A 123 -7.82 12.17 -22.36
N ILE A 124 -8.49 11.05 -22.08
CA ILE A 124 -8.36 9.83 -22.89
C ILE A 124 -8.80 10.09 -24.33
N LYS A 125 -9.89 10.85 -24.53
CA LYS A 125 -10.43 11.16 -25.85
C LYS A 125 -9.58 12.20 -26.61
N ASN A 126 -9.21 13.28 -25.93
CA ASN A 126 -8.67 14.48 -26.58
C ASN A 126 -7.13 14.60 -26.52
N ASN A 127 -6.47 13.91 -25.58
CA ASN A 127 -5.02 14.01 -25.35
C ASN A 127 -4.32 12.65 -25.28
N ARG A 128 -4.73 11.71 -26.13
CA ARG A 128 -4.25 10.33 -26.12
C ARG A 128 -2.72 10.20 -26.18
N GLU A 129 -2.07 11.03 -26.99
CA GLU A 129 -0.61 11.00 -27.11
C GLU A 129 0.10 11.46 -25.82
N GLN A 130 -0.47 12.41 -25.09
CA GLN A 130 0.04 12.80 -23.78
C GLN A 130 -0.02 11.62 -22.80
N ILE A 131 -1.15 10.91 -22.75
CA ILE A 131 -1.32 9.73 -21.87
C ILE A 131 -0.32 8.63 -22.22
N LYS A 132 -0.13 8.35 -23.52
CA LYS A 132 0.90 7.38 -23.96
C LYS A 132 2.30 7.78 -23.52
N LYS A 133 2.66 9.07 -23.57
CA LYS A 133 3.96 9.57 -23.09
C LYS A 133 4.12 9.34 -21.59
N VAL A 134 3.08 9.60 -20.79
CA VAL A 134 3.09 9.36 -19.34
C VAL A 134 3.24 7.86 -19.04
N ILE A 135 2.50 6.99 -19.73
CA ILE A 135 2.61 5.54 -19.54
C ILE A 135 4.00 5.03 -19.94
N ARG A 136 4.60 5.57 -21.01
CA ARG A 136 5.98 5.21 -21.40
C ARG A 136 6.98 5.62 -20.32
N ALA A 137 6.86 6.84 -19.79
CA ALA A 137 7.73 7.31 -18.70
C ALA A 137 7.58 6.43 -17.45
N GLU A 138 6.36 5.99 -17.12
CA GLU A 138 6.10 5.02 -16.04
C GLU A 138 6.81 3.70 -16.30
N LEU A 139 6.66 3.12 -17.50
CA LEU A 139 7.32 1.87 -17.87
C LEU A 139 8.84 1.97 -17.81
N ASP A 140 9.41 3.10 -18.27
CA ASP A 140 10.85 3.34 -18.20
C ASP A 140 11.32 3.47 -16.75
N SER A 141 10.54 4.12 -15.88
CA SER A 141 10.82 4.24 -14.45
C SER A 141 10.77 2.88 -13.76
N LEU A 142 9.74 2.07 -14.03
CA LEU A 142 9.61 0.71 -13.49
C LEU A 142 10.76 -0.21 -13.94
N ARG A 143 11.20 -0.05 -15.18
CA ARG A 143 12.37 -0.75 -15.71
C ARG A 143 13.63 -0.31 -15.00
N PHE A 144 13.85 1.00 -14.86
CA PHE A 144 15.00 1.56 -14.16
C PHE A 144 15.09 1.04 -12.72
N ILE A 145 14.00 1.11 -11.95
CA ILE A 145 13.93 0.61 -10.58
C ILE A 145 14.37 -0.86 -10.52
N ARG A 146 13.91 -1.68 -11.46
CA ARG A 146 14.21 -3.12 -11.49
C ARG A 146 15.65 -3.44 -11.92
N GLU A 147 16.16 -2.73 -12.92
CA GLU A 147 17.45 -3.04 -13.56
C GLU A 147 18.63 -2.31 -12.94
N ARG A 148 18.36 -1.17 -12.27
CA ARG A 148 19.37 -0.26 -11.73
C ARG A 148 19.24 -0.15 -10.19
N ARG A 149 19.36 -1.32 -9.52
CA ARG A 149 19.19 -1.41 -8.07
C ARG A 149 20.02 -0.38 -7.30
N GLN A 150 21.33 -0.32 -7.54
CA GLN A 150 22.21 0.58 -6.78
C GLN A 150 21.89 2.05 -7.06
N GLU A 151 21.69 2.41 -8.32
CA GLU A 151 21.34 3.78 -8.70
C GLU A 151 19.99 4.20 -8.08
N THR A 152 19.02 3.28 -8.04
CA THR A 152 17.72 3.53 -7.38
C THR A 152 17.89 3.75 -5.89
N ILE A 153 18.69 2.94 -5.20
CA ILE A 153 18.99 3.11 -3.77
C ILE A 153 19.67 4.44 -3.52
N ASP A 154 20.66 4.81 -4.33
CA ASP A 154 21.38 6.08 -4.21
C ASP A 154 20.44 7.29 -4.42
N MET A 155 19.47 7.17 -5.33
CA MET A 155 18.42 8.17 -5.53
C MET A 155 17.50 8.26 -4.30
N ILE A 156 17.08 7.13 -3.71
CA ILE A 156 16.27 7.09 -2.49
C ILE A 156 16.99 7.81 -1.35
N ILE A 157 18.27 7.48 -1.12
CA ILE A 157 19.10 8.13 -0.10
C ILE A 157 19.14 9.64 -0.32
N LYS A 158 19.45 10.07 -1.55
CA LYS A 158 19.60 11.49 -1.90
C LYS A 158 18.31 12.28 -1.78
N LEU A 159 17.21 11.75 -2.34
CA LEU A 159 15.92 12.45 -2.41
C LEU A 159 15.20 12.51 -1.06
N PHE A 160 15.26 11.42 -0.30
CA PHE A 160 14.52 11.30 0.95
C PHE A 160 15.41 11.50 2.18
N LYS A 161 16.74 11.79 1.98
CA LYS A 161 17.74 11.92 3.05
C LYS A 161 17.72 10.73 3.99
N MET A 162 17.53 9.54 3.43
CA MET A 162 17.33 8.31 4.15
C MET A 162 18.66 7.66 4.49
N ASP A 163 18.72 6.99 5.64
CA ASP A 163 19.83 6.12 6.01
C ASP A 163 20.02 5.01 4.96
N LYS A 164 21.29 4.67 4.67
CA LYS A 164 21.64 3.70 3.62
C LYS A 164 21.03 2.32 3.87
N GLU A 165 21.08 1.83 5.10
CA GLU A 165 20.51 0.52 5.45
C GLU A 165 18.99 0.50 5.27
N ILE A 166 18.33 1.55 5.72
CA ILE A 166 16.88 1.71 5.56
C ILE A 166 16.50 1.81 4.08
N ALA A 167 17.25 2.57 3.28
CA ALA A 167 17.02 2.68 1.84
C ALA A 167 17.16 1.33 1.14
N GLN A 168 18.16 0.53 1.49
CA GLN A 168 18.36 -0.81 0.96
C GLN A 168 17.20 -1.74 1.32
N LYS A 169 16.84 -1.82 2.62
CA LYS A 169 15.71 -2.61 3.10
C LYS A 169 14.40 -2.19 2.42
N SER A 170 14.17 -0.88 2.27
CA SER A 170 12.99 -0.33 1.62
C SER A 170 12.91 -0.72 0.15
N TYR A 171 14.03 -0.63 -0.57
CA TYR A 171 14.09 -1.08 -1.96
C TYR A 171 13.83 -2.58 -2.08
N ASP A 172 14.51 -3.41 -1.30
CA ASP A 172 14.40 -4.88 -1.37
C ASP A 172 12.98 -5.34 -1.00
N PHE A 173 12.33 -4.64 -0.07
CA PHE A 173 10.93 -4.91 0.30
C PHE A 173 9.95 -4.50 -0.80
N ALA A 174 10.07 -3.29 -1.35
CA ALA A 174 9.08 -2.72 -2.27
C ALA A 174 9.27 -3.16 -3.73
N SER A 175 10.51 -3.42 -4.17
CA SER A 175 10.83 -3.66 -5.58
C SER A 175 10.12 -4.86 -6.19
N VAL A 176 9.80 -5.88 -5.39
CA VAL A 176 9.09 -7.11 -5.84
C VAL A 176 7.62 -6.85 -6.17
N PHE A 177 7.05 -5.74 -5.70
CA PHE A 177 5.65 -5.37 -5.93
C PHE A 177 5.44 -4.43 -7.11
N TYR A 178 6.50 -3.91 -7.71
CA TYR A 178 6.38 -3.08 -8.91
C TYR A 178 5.97 -3.90 -10.12
N SER A 179 5.02 -3.35 -10.88
CA SER A 179 4.54 -3.96 -12.11
C SER A 179 5.67 -4.07 -13.15
N ARG A 180 5.63 -5.12 -13.96
CA ARG A 180 6.60 -5.31 -15.06
C ARG A 180 6.19 -4.60 -16.35
N ASP A 181 4.91 -4.46 -16.56
CA ASP A 181 4.32 -4.01 -17.82
C ASP A 181 3.27 -2.89 -17.64
N ALA A 182 3.10 -2.42 -16.41
CA ALA A 182 2.12 -1.42 -15.98
C ALA A 182 0.65 -1.77 -16.34
N ARG A 183 0.35 -3.02 -16.68
CA ARG A 183 -1.00 -3.46 -17.01
C ARG A 183 -1.85 -3.63 -15.75
N ILE A 184 -3.08 -3.19 -15.86
CA ILE A 184 -4.11 -3.48 -14.85
C ILE A 184 -4.63 -4.87 -15.17
N GLN A 185 -4.40 -5.82 -14.27
CA GLN A 185 -4.91 -7.18 -14.42
C GLN A 185 -6.42 -7.19 -14.16
N PRO A 186 -7.27 -7.58 -15.13
CA PRO A 186 -8.73 -7.52 -14.96
C PRO A 186 -9.24 -8.29 -13.73
N GLU A 187 -8.64 -9.45 -13.45
CA GLU A 187 -9.02 -10.25 -12.28
C GLU A 187 -8.71 -9.56 -10.97
N ALA A 188 -7.56 -8.89 -10.87
CA ALA A 188 -7.19 -8.12 -9.68
C ALA A 188 -8.12 -6.91 -9.47
N ALA A 189 -8.52 -6.24 -10.57
CA ALA A 189 -9.51 -5.17 -10.53
C ALA A 189 -10.89 -5.69 -10.07
N ARG A 190 -11.34 -6.85 -10.59
CA ARG A 190 -12.61 -7.47 -10.15
C ARG A 190 -12.59 -7.84 -8.67
N ARG A 191 -11.48 -8.40 -8.17
CA ARG A 191 -11.32 -8.71 -6.73
C ARG A 191 -11.43 -7.47 -5.86
N LEU A 192 -10.78 -6.37 -6.25
CA LEU A 192 -10.86 -5.10 -5.54
C LEU A 192 -12.31 -4.58 -5.53
N ILE A 193 -12.99 -4.59 -6.68
CA ILE A 193 -14.39 -4.16 -6.77
C ILE A 193 -15.32 -5.03 -5.90
N ALA A 194 -15.13 -6.35 -5.90
CA ALA A 194 -15.91 -7.25 -5.05
C ALA A 194 -15.72 -6.91 -3.57
N LEU A 195 -14.49 -6.70 -3.15
CA LEU A 195 -14.14 -6.30 -1.80
C LEU A 195 -14.77 -4.97 -1.39
N GLU A 196 -14.69 -3.95 -2.26
CA GLU A 196 -15.28 -2.63 -1.98
C GLU A 196 -16.82 -2.70 -1.96
N LYS A 197 -17.44 -3.63 -2.70
CA LYS A 197 -18.87 -3.93 -2.59
C LYS A 197 -19.21 -4.58 -1.24
N GLU A 198 -18.44 -5.57 -0.79
CA GLU A 198 -18.61 -6.22 0.52
C GLU A 198 -18.45 -5.22 1.68
N ASN A 199 -17.55 -4.27 1.55
CA ASN A 199 -17.35 -3.18 2.51
C ASN A 199 -18.45 -2.12 2.46
N GLY A 200 -19.32 -2.12 1.44
CA GLY A 200 -20.40 -1.14 1.25
C GLY A 200 -19.92 0.19 0.63
N ASP A 201 -18.67 0.26 0.20
CA ASP A 201 -18.07 1.47 -0.41
C ASP A 201 -18.49 1.65 -1.87
N ILE A 202 -18.78 0.55 -2.57
CA ILE A 202 -19.33 0.53 -3.93
C ILE A 202 -20.76 0.00 -3.90
N LYS A 203 -21.69 0.83 -4.39
CA LYS A 203 -23.08 0.46 -4.61
C LYS A 203 -23.35 0.40 -6.12
N GLY A 204 -23.70 -0.78 -6.61
CA GLY A 204 -24.03 -1.00 -8.03
C GLY A 204 -22.91 -1.67 -8.83
N ASP A 205 -23.11 -1.78 -10.14
CA ASP A 205 -22.16 -2.41 -11.04
C ASP A 205 -21.06 -1.46 -11.48
N VAL A 206 -19.84 -1.96 -11.51
CA VAL A 206 -18.66 -1.25 -11.99
C VAL A 206 -18.14 -1.98 -13.22
N ASP A 207 -18.08 -1.25 -14.33
CA ASP A 207 -17.47 -1.73 -15.56
C ASP A 207 -15.93 -1.71 -15.40
N VAL A 208 -15.32 -2.87 -15.50
CA VAL A 208 -13.85 -3.00 -15.45
C VAL A 208 -13.19 -2.68 -16.78
N GLY A 209 -13.96 -2.41 -17.83
CA GLY A 209 -13.45 -2.16 -19.17
C GLY A 209 -12.84 -3.42 -19.84
N HIS A 210 -12.64 -3.33 -21.13
CA HIS A 210 -11.90 -4.31 -21.94
C HIS A 210 -10.56 -3.74 -22.38
#